data_abcce7fc556ad370f5f611e8623bca71
#
_entry.id   abcce7fc556ad370f5f611e8623bca71
#
_cell.length_a   1.000
_cell.length_b   1.000
_cell.length_c   1.000
_cell.angle_alpha   90.00
_cell.angle_beta   90.00
_cell.angle_gamma   90.00
#
_symmetry.space_group_name_H-M   'P 1'
#
loop_
_entity.id
_entity.type
_entity.pdbx_description
1 polymer ?
#
loop_
_entity_poly.entity_id
_entity_poly.type
_entity_poly.pdbx_seq_one_letter_code
_entity_poly.pdbx_strand_id
1 'polypeptide(L)'
;MDSSTVSKIEKSRTYAEQKERVTITTLQASFDGNHNTYQITYDEAGWDCQCHYFDTRGVCSHTMALERILEGMLVQREKPATTV
;
A
#
# COMPACT_ATOMS: atom_id res chain seq x y z
N MET A 1 -24.05 21.44 9.13
CA MET A 1 -23.47 20.23 9.72
C MET A 1 -23.84 20.16 11.17
N ASP A 2 -24.28 19.03 11.65
CA ASP A 2 -24.61 18.92 13.05
C ASP A 2 -23.35 18.70 13.89
N SER A 3 -23.48 18.76 15.20
CA SER A 3 -22.34 18.64 16.08
C SER A 3 -21.69 17.26 16.03
N SER A 4 -22.48 16.24 15.69
CA SER A 4 -21.96 14.89 15.55
C SER A 4 -20.98 14.79 14.37
N THR A 5 -21.31 15.41 13.25
CA THR A 5 -20.43 15.43 12.09
C THR A 5 -19.17 16.24 12.36
N VAL A 6 -19.29 17.37 13.03
CA VAL A 6 -18.12 18.18 13.39
C VAL A 6 -17.16 17.40 14.27
N SER A 7 -17.69 16.67 15.24
CA SER A 7 -16.88 15.84 16.12
C SER A 7 -16.13 14.77 15.33
N LYS A 8 -16.76 14.16 14.34
CA LYS A 8 -16.13 13.15 13.50
C LYS A 8 -15.03 13.72 12.61
N ILE A 9 -15.24 14.95 12.14
CA ILE A 9 -14.20 15.61 11.34
C ILE A 9 -12.95 15.82 12.20
N GLU A 10 -13.12 16.27 13.43
CA GLU A 10 -11.99 16.47 14.33
C GLU A 10 -11.29 15.18 14.64
N LYS A 11 -12.03 14.11 14.91
CA LYS A 11 -11.42 12.80 15.14
C LYS A 11 -10.67 12.31 13.92
N SER A 12 -11.20 12.56 12.73
CA SER A 12 -10.54 12.09 11.51
C SER A 12 -9.17 12.74 11.34
N ARG A 13 -9.01 13.99 11.73
CA ARG A 13 -7.74 14.66 11.65
C ARG A 13 -6.71 14.02 12.57
N THR A 14 -7.14 13.70 13.79
CA THR A 14 -6.28 13.03 14.76
C THR A 14 -5.89 11.64 14.27
N TYR A 15 -6.84 10.88 13.77
CA TYR A 15 -6.57 9.54 13.25
C TYR A 15 -5.62 9.59 12.06
N ALA A 16 -5.75 10.60 11.21
CA ALA A 16 -4.89 10.72 10.03
C ALA A 16 -3.41 10.91 10.40
N GLU A 17 -3.16 11.44 11.59
CA GLU A 17 -1.80 11.58 12.08
C GLU A 17 -1.26 10.29 12.67
N GLN A 18 -2.14 9.34 12.94
CA GLN A 18 -1.79 8.08 13.58
C GLN A 18 -1.91 6.94 12.57
N LYS A 19 -1.07 6.97 11.58
CA LYS A 19 -1.11 6.00 10.47
C LYS A 19 -0.96 4.56 10.94
N GLU A 20 -0.34 4.34 12.07
CA GLU A 20 -0.14 3.03 12.65
C GLU A 20 -1.45 2.36 13.05
N ARG A 21 -2.54 3.10 13.10
CA ARG A 21 -3.85 2.54 13.37
C ARG A 21 -4.42 1.78 12.18
N VAL A 22 -3.87 2.02 10.99
CA VAL A 22 -4.39 1.42 9.77
C VAL A 22 -3.53 0.23 9.37
N THR A 23 -4.17 -0.88 9.11
CA THR A 23 -3.51 -2.06 8.57
C THR A 23 -4.16 -2.39 7.24
N ILE A 24 -3.38 -2.34 6.18
CA ILE A 24 -3.85 -2.67 4.85
C ILE A 24 -3.57 -4.15 4.60
N THR A 25 -4.63 -4.91 4.41
CA THR A 25 -4.50 -6.35 4.20
C THR A 25 -4.45 -6.69 2.72
N THR A 26 -5.19 -5.97 1.91
CA THR A 26 -5.16 -6.13 0.46
C THR A 26 -5.34 -4.75 -0.16
N LEU A 27 -4.78 -4.56 -1.33
CA LEU A 27 -5.00 -3.33 -2.05
C LEU A 27 -4.89 -3.56 -3.55
N GLN A 28 -5.49 -2.65 -4.30
CA GLN A 28 -5.37 -2.60 -5.74
C GLN A 28 -5.15 -1.14 -6.09
N ALA A 29 -4.15 -0.86 -6.87
CA ALA A 29 -3.80 0.52 -7.19
C ALA A 29 -3.36 0.66 -8.63
N SER A 30 -3.54 1.85 -9.16
CA SER A 30 -2.98 2.22 -10.46
C SER A 30 -1.76 3.09 -10.19
N PHE A 31 -0.68 2.80 -10.84
CA PHE A 31 0.56 3.56 -10.69
C PHE A 31 0.92 4.17 -12.03
N ASP A 32 0.98 5.49 -12.07
CA ASP A 32 1.39 6.18 -13.29
C ASP A 32 2.90 6.22 -13.36
N GLY A 33 3.45 5.34 -14.17
CA GLY A 33 4.89 5.34 -14.41
C GLY A 33 5.26 6.38 -15.47
N ASN A 34 6.51 6.37 -15.88
CA ASN A 34 6.99 7.35 -16.85
C ASN A 34 6.41 7.14 -18.26
N HIS A 35 6.08 5.93 -18.60
CA HIS A 35 5.61 5.59 -19.94
C HIS A 35 4.23 4.97 -19.98
N ASN A 36 3.85 4.29 -18.92
CA ASN A 36 2.58 3.57 -18.88
C ASN A 36 1.98 3.64 -17.49
N THR A 37 0.69 3.30 -17.41
CA THR A 37 0.01 3.13 -16.13
C THR A 37 -0.04 1.64 -15.83
N TYR A 38 0.35 1.26 -14.64
CA TYR A 38 0.42 -0.13 -14.24
C TYR A 38 -0.58 -0.43 -13.14
N GLN A 39 -1.15 -1.61 -13.18
CA GLN A 39 -2.02 -2.09 -12.10
C GLN A 39 -1.17 -2.85 -11.12
N ILE A 40 -1.28 -2.51 -9.86
CA ILE A 40 -0.52 -3.14 -8.80
C ILE A 40 -1.50 -3.69 -7.78
N THR A 41 -1.27 -4.91 -7.34
CA THR A 41 -2.09 -5.51 -6.29
C THR A 41 -1.18 -6.02 -5.18
N TYR A 42 -1.73 -6.03 -3.98
CA TYR A 42 -1.08 -6.61 -2.82
C TYR A 42 -2.12 -7.44 -2.09
N ASP A 43 -1.84 -8.70 -1.89
CA ASP A 43 -2.77 -9.61 -1.21
C ASP A 43 -1.97 -10.68 -0.48
N GLU A 44 -2.63 -11.76 -0.11
CA GLU A 44 -1.97 -12.85 0.63
C GLU A 44 -0.81 -13.47 -0.10
N ALA A 45 -0.81 -13.40 -1.42
CA ALA A 45 0.28 -13.92 -2.23
C ALA A 45 1.44 -12.93 -2.35
N GLY A 46 1.25 -11.71 -1.85
CA GLY A 46 2.27 -10.67 -1.91
C GLY A 46 1.96 -9.65 -2.98
N TRP A 47 2.98 -8.99 -3.46
CA TRP A 47 2.85 -7.95 -4.47
C TRP A 47 2.74 -8.54 -5.86
N ASP A 48 2.01 -7.86 -6.71
CA ASP A 48 1.97 -8.14 -8.14
C ASP A 48 1.89 -6.83 -8.90
N CYS A 49 2.68 -6.70 -9.95
CA CYS A 49 2.69 -5.52 -10.79
C CYS A 49 2.75 -5.97 -12.23
N GLN A 50 2.06 -5.26 -13.10
CA GLN A 50 1.97 -5.63 -14.51
C GLN A 50 3.19 -5.24 -15.33
N CYS A 51 4.19 -4.63 -14.73
CA CYS A 51 5.35 -4.23 -15.51
C CYS A 51 6.26 -5.42 -15.83
N HIS A 52 7.01 -5.27 -16.92
CA HIS A 52 7.88 -6.34 -17.40
C HIS A 52 8.97 -6.70 -16.40
N TYR A 53 9.51 -5.70 -15.72
CA TYR A 53 10.58 -5.94 -14.75
C TYR A 53 10.11 -6.83 -13.61
N PHE A 54 8.90 -6.56 -13.10
CA PHE A 54 8.32 -7.39 -12.05
C PHE A 54 8.08 -8.82 -12.54
N ASP A 55 7.63 -8.95 -13.76
CA ASP A 55 7.32 -10.25 -14.34
C ASP A 55 8.54 -11.17 -14.35
N THR A 56 9.72 -10.61 -14.57
CA THR A 56 10.93 -11.40 -14.64
C THR A 56 11.66 -11.51 -13.32
N ARG A 57 11.48 -10.56 -12.41
CA ARG A 57 12.28 -10.48 -11.18
C ARG A 57 11.52 -10.58 -9.87
N GLY A 58 10.20 -10.41 -9.92
CA GLY A 58 9.39 -10.46 -8.72
C GLY A 58 9.45 -9.22 -7.86
N VAL A 59 10.19 -8.20 -8.28
CA VAL A 59 10.24 -6.90 -7.61
C VAL A 59 10.38 -5.83 -8.68
N CYS A 60 9.96 -4.63 -8.38
CA CYS A 60 10.14 -3.50 -9.30
C CYS A 60 10.08 -2.18 -8.53
N SER A 61 10.43 -1.10 -9.21
CA SER A 61 10.41 0.21 -8.58
C SER A 61 9.01 0.63 -8.14
N HIS A 62 7.97 0.17 -8.85
CA HIS A 62 6.60 0.54 -8.52
C HIS A 62 6.16 -0.07 -7.20
N THR A 63 6.41 -1.37 -7.00
CA THR A 63 6.04 -2.02 -5.74
C THR A 63 6.91 -1.51 -4.59
N MET A 64 8.18 -1.27 -4.85
CA MET A 64 9.06 -0.73 -3.81
C MET A 64 8.65 0.69 -3.41
N ALA A 65 8.19 1.49 -4.36
CA ALA A 65 7.70 2.82 -4.06
C ALA A 65 6.47 2.77 -3.17
N LEU A 66 5.53 1.85 -3.47
CA LEU A 66 4.33 1.70 -2.65
C LEU A 66 4.67 1.21 -1.25
N GLU A 67 5.64 0.33 -1.12
CA GLU A 67 6.09 -0.10 0.21
C GLU A 67 6.61 1.07 1.03
N ARG A 68 7.32 1.98 0.39
CA ARG A 68 7.84 3.17 1.08
C ARG A 68 6.72 4.15 1.43
N ILE A 69 5.80 4.37 0.49
CA ILE A 69 4.69 5.30 0.71
C ILE A 69 3.78 4.80 1.83
N LEU A 70 3.55 3.50 1.87
CA LEU A 70 2.64 2.88 2.82
C LEU A 70 3.35 2.23 4.00
N GLU A 71 4.59 2.64 4.22
CA GLU A 71 5.39 2.08 5.30
C GLU A 71 4.65 2.16 6.64
N GLY A 72 4.62 1.04 7.33
CA GLY A 72 3.93 0.96 8.62
C GLY A 72 2.45 0.67 8.53
N MET A 73 1.87 0.71 7.32
CA MET A 73 0.45 0.46 7.16
C MET A 73 0.12 -0.90 6.56
N LEU A 74 1.09 -1.55 5.94
CA LEU A 74 0.86 -2.86 5.33
C LEU A 74 0.93 -3.95 6.38
N VAL A 75 0.04 -4.95 6.25
CA VAL A 75 0.03 -6.07 7.16
C VAL A 75 1.36 -6.80 7.07
N GLN A 76 1.91 -7.16 8.23
CA GLN A 76 3.15 -7.90 8.28
C GLN A 76 2.83 -9.37 7.99
N ARG A 77 3.31 -9.87 6.87
CA ARG A 77 3.16 -11.28 6.53
C ARG A 77 4.50 -11.96 6.67
N GLU A 78 4.43 -13.17 7.21
CA GLU A 78 5.63 -13.93 7.34
C GLU A 78 6.19 -14.21 5.98
N LYS A 79 7.38 -13.76 5.71
CA LYS A 79 8.01 -14.04 4.45
C LYS A 79 8.56 -15.45 4.52
N PRO A 80 8.46 -16.21 3.43
CA PRO A 80 9.15 -17.47 3.38
C PRO A 80 10.62 -17.16 3.63
N ALA A 81 11.26 -18.04 4.32
CA ALA A 81 12.62 -17.84 4.72
C ALA A 81 13.51 -17.66 3.54
N THR A 82 13.46 -16.54 2.96
CA THR A 82 14.40 -16.22 1.96
C THR A 82 15.46 -15.58 2.69
N THR A 83 16.41 -16.23 2.78
CA THR A 83 17.57 -15.58 3.13
C THR A 83 17.95 -14.60 2.18
N VAL A 84 18.06 -13.57 2.56
CA VAL A 84 18.62 -12.61 1.68
C VAL A 84 20.05 -12.39 1.86
#